data_a068f54a08eee5990ef86c9a68a2bc41
#
_entry.id   a068f54a08eee5990ef86c9a68a2bc41
#
_cell.length_a   1.000
_cell.length_b   1.000
_cell.length_c   1.000
_cell.angle_alpha   90.00
_cell.angle_beta   90.00
_cell.angle_gamma   90.00
#
_symmetry.space_group_name_H-M   'P 1'
#
loop_
_entity.id
_entity.type
_entity.pdbx_description
1 polymer ?
#
loop_
_entity_poly.entity_id
_entity_poly.type
_entity_poly.pdbx_seq_one_letter_code
_entity_poly.pdbx_strand_id
1 'polypeptide(L)'
;MKRVLFSMLCLVVCFPYALKAQTNLRDKVLKDVYKNAFLTGSAVTHQITTGSDKALQDIVVKHFNSITAENVMKAETLNPNPGVYNFGPADDFVAFGQKHDMFIVGHTLVWHNQCPAWFFTNAQGNPNTKEAQIERLRSYIEAVAGRYAGKVHAWDVVNEVIGEDGKYRSTNWVNAIGNGDTLVKYAFRFAEKYAPGTELYYNDFNAWRPEKRDGIVRLVKMLQQEGIRIDGVGIQGHWGLNYPKNAYIEAAIDAYAACGVKVMITELDIDVLPLTKEGQIIGQCFTDRQFQLEEFRSFLDPYRDGLPENIEEQLTERYRTLFRLFYERRDKISRVTLWGVNDNMSWKNDYPIPNRTN
;
A
#
# COMPACT_ATOMS: atom_id res chain seq x y z
N MET A 1 -59.62 -61.55 33.26
CA MET A 1 -59.25 -60.37 32.47
C MET A 1 -58.17 -59.63 33.23
N LYS A 2 -56.90 -59.80 32.84
CA LYS A 2 -55.74 -59.15 33.47
C LYS A 2 -55.31 -58.01 32.55
N ARG A 3 -55.34 -56.76 33.04
CA ARG A 3 -54.79 -55.57 32.33
C ARG A 3 -53.31 -55.50 32.63
N VAL A 4 -52.47 -55.52 31.58
CA VAL A 4 -51.04 -55.27 31.65
C VAL A 4 -50.84 -53.79 31.36
N LEU A 5 -50.30 -53.04 32.37
CA LEU A 5 -49.83 -51.66 32.15
C LEU A 5 -48.43 -51.73 31.56
N PHE A 6 -48.26 -51.10 30.40
CA PHE A 6 -46.96 -50.85 29.77
C PHE A 6 -46.47 -49.48 30.22
N SER A 7 -45.47 -49.42 31.08
CA SER A 7 -44.80 -48.19 31.43
C SER A 7 -43.74 -47.87 30.40
N MET A 8 -43.96 -46.82 29.66
CA MET A 8 -43.01 -46.29 28.66
C MET A 8 -42.02 -45.35 29.35
N LEU A 9 -40.80 -45.82 29.59
CA LEU A 9 -39.69 -45.04 30.16
C LEU A 9 -39.07 -44.17 29.08
N CYS A 10 -39.39 -42.85 29.05
CA CYS A 10 -38.71 -41.90 28.17
C CYS A 10 -37.33 -41.61 28.72
N LEU A 11 -36.30 -42.19 28.10
CA LEU A 11 -34.91 -41.76 28.31
C LEU A 11 -34.70 -40.39 27.62
N VAL A 12 -34.69 -39.34 28.39
CA VAL A 12 -34.22 -38.02 27.94
C VAL A 12 -32.71 -38.07 27.90
N VAL A 13 -32.16 -38.23 26.68
CA VAL A 13 -30.73 -38.10 26.42
C VAL A 13 -30.43 -36.62 26.38
N CYS A 14 -29.96 -36.04 27.48
CA CYS A 14 -29.36 -34.71 27.50
C CYS A 14 -28.03 -34.77 26.75
N PHE A 15 -28.03 -34.37 25.48
CA PHE A 15 -26.78 -33.98 24.80
C PHE A 15 -26.29 -32.68 25.45
N PRO A 16 -25.08 -32.64 25.96
CA PRO A 16 -24.48 -31.36 26.36
C PRO A 16 -24.20 -30.59 25.07
N TYR A 17 -25.04 -29.62 24.75
CA TYR A 17 -24.65 -28.58 23.81
C TYR A 17 -23.43 -27.90 24.41
N ALA A 18 -22.25 -28.28 23.94
CA ALA A 18 -21.04 -27.50 24.17
C ALA A 18 -21.31 -26.10 23.58
N LEU A 19 -21.60 -25.13 24.44
CA LEU A 19 -21.52 -23.71 24.08
C LEU A 19 -20.08 -23.51 23.63
N LYS A 20 -19.87 -23.51 22.30
CA LYS A 20 -18.67 -22.90 21.72
C LYS A 20 -18.71 -21.45 22.17
N ALA A 21 -17.83 -21.10 23.09
CA ALA A 21 -17.61 -19.72 23.47
C ALA A 21 -17.47 -18.93 22.15
N GLN A 22 -18.41 -18.03 21.88
CA GLN A 22 -18.29 -17.06 20.81
C GLN A 22 -17.09 -16.21 21.18
N THR A 23 -15.92 -16.58 20.67
CA THR A 23 -14.71 -15.76 20.81
C THR A 23 -15.05 -14.41 20.25
N ASN A 24 -15.06 -13.40 21.11
CA ASN A 24 -15.34 -12.03 20.72
C ASN A 24 -14.30 -11.63 19.67
N LEU A 25 -14.73 -11.44 18.43
CA LEU A 25 -13.84 -11.11 17.30
C LEU A 25 -13.06 -9.81 17.56
N ARG A 26 -13.61 -8.92 18.40
CA ARG A 26 -12.96 -7.66 18.80
C ARG A 26 -11.67 -7.86 19.61
N ASP A 27 -11.48 -9.04 20.20
CA ASP A 27 -10.27 -9.35 20.98
C ASP A 27 -9.15 -9.95 20.13
N LYS A 28 -9.43 -10.27 18.86
CA LYS A 28 -8.42 -10.84 17.95
C LYS A 28 -7.50 -9.77 17.41
N VAL A 29 -6.21 -10.10 17.35
CA VAL A 29 -5.15 -9.23 16.87
C VAL A 29 -4.77 -9.66 15.46
N LEU A 30 -4.76 -8.73 14.49
CA LEU A 30 -4.55 -9.05 13.07
C LEU A 30 -3.23 -9.81 12.83
N LYS A 31 -2.11 -9.32 13.37
CA LYS A 31 -0.80 -9.98 13.21
C LYS A 31 -0.77 -11.42 13.72
N ASP A 32 -1.59 -11.74 14.74
CA ASP A 32 -1.67 -13.10 15.29
C ASP A 32 -2.57 -14.00 14.45
N VAL A 33 -3.67 -13.43 13.92
CA VAL A 33 -4.59 -14.16 13.04
C VAL A 33 -3.89 -14.61 11.76
N TYR A 34 -3.05 -13.73 11.20
CA TYR A 34 -2.37 -13.98 9.91
C TYR A 34 -0.90 -14.40 10.05
N LYS A 35 -0.41 -14.70 11.27
CA LYS A 35 1.02 -15.02 11.54
C LYS A 35 1.63 -16.13 10.68
N ASN A 36 0.81 -17.07 10.18
CA ASN A 36 1.23 -18.18 9.34
C ASN A 36 0.86 -17.98 7.86
N ALA A 37 0.44 -16.78 7.48
CA ALA A 37 0.02 -16.46 6.13
C ALA A 37 0.89 -15.36 5.51
N PHE A 38 0.87 -14.16 6.09
CA PHE A 38 1.59 -12.98 5.62
C PHE A 38 1.74 -11.96 6.75
N LEU A 39 2.67 -11.02 6.59
CA LEU A 39 2.77 -9.88 7.49
C LEU A 39 1.56 -8.96 7.31
N THR A 40 1.04 -8.45 8.41
CA THR A 40 0.01 -7.39 8.39
C THR A 40 0.67 -6.05 8.71
N GLY A 41 0.42 -5.06 7.86
CA GLY A 41 1.05 -3.76 7.95
C GLY A 41 0.08 -2.59 7.97
N SER A 42 0.57 -1.43 8.34
CA SER A 42 -0.11 -0.15 8.18
C SER A 42 0.85 0.93 7.72
N ALA A 43 0.37 1.84 6.86
CA ALA A 43 1.02 3.13 6.66
C ALA A 43 0.87 3.96 7.95
N VAL A 44 1.94 4.65 8.35
CA VAL A 44 1.97 5.42 9.59
C VAL A 44 2.52 6.83 9.37
N THR A 45 1.89 7.80 10.06
CA THR A 45 2.31 9.20 10.08
C THR A 45 3.39 9.44 11.14
N HIS A 46 4.03 10.61 11.09
CA HIS A 46 5.00 11.03 12.10
C HIS A 46 4.38 11.14 13.50
N GLN A 47 3.12 11.58 13.61
CA GLN A 47 2.41 11.69 14.88
C GLN A 47 2.25 10.33 15.57
N ILE A 48 2.02 9.27 14.80
CA ILE A 48 1.93 7.89 15.32
C ILE A 48 3.31 7.45 15.84
N THR A 49 4.38 7.67 15.07
CA THR A 49 5.71 7.18 15.43
C THR A 49 6.31 7.90 16.62
N THR A 50 6.01 9.17 16.81
CA THR A 50 6.43 9.95 17.98
C THR A 50 5.55 9.76 19.21
N GLY A 51 4.37 9.17 19.06
CA GLY A 51 3.38 9.00 20.12
C GLY A 51 2.56 10.25 20.41
N SER A 52 2.61 11.27 19.56
CA SER A 52 1.74 12.45 19.66
C SER A 52 0.27 12.04 19.47
N ASP A 53 0.01 11.00 18.66
CA ASP A 53 -1.26 10.28 18.62
C ASP A 53 -1.10 8.91 19.28
N LYS A 54 -1.25 8.89 20.59
CA LYS A 54 -1.07 7.67 21.39
C LYS A 54 -2.13 6.61 21.11
N ALA A 55 -3.34 7.01 20.83
CA ALA A 55 -4.44 6.07 20.56
C ALA A 55 -4.18 5.29 19.27
N LEU A 56 -3.80 5.96 18.19
CA LEU A 56 -3.45 5.30 16.94
C LEU A 56 -2.14 4.51 17.05
N GLN A 57 -1.16 5.02 17.81
CA GLN A 57 0.06 4.27 18.08
C GLN A 57 -0.24 2.92 18.74
N ASP A 58 -1.14 2.88 19.74
CA ASP A 58 -1.50 1.65 20.44
C ASP A 58 -2.21 0.65 19.50
N ILE A 59 -3.03 1.13 18.58
CA ILE A 59 -3.64 0.30 17.54
C ILE A 59 -2.56 -0.30 16.64
N VAL A 60 -1.61 0.51 16.19
CA VAL A 60 -0.51 0.04 15.32
C VAL A 60 0.31 -1.04 16.03
N VAL A 61 0.75 -0.78 17.24
CA VAL A 61 1.57 -1.75 18.02
C VAL A 61 0.80 -3.03 18.31
N LYS A 62 -0.50 -2.93 18.57
CA LYS A 62 -1.35 -4.09 18.85
C LYS A 62 -1.57 -4.97 17.63
N HIS A 63 -1.92 -4.38 16.49
CA HIS A 63 -2.47 -5.14 15.36
C HIS A 63 -1.48 -5.45 14.25
N PHE A 64 -0.37 -4.70 14.13
CA PHE A 64 0.53 -4.81 12.98
C PHE A 64 1.93 -5.28 13.38
N ASN A 65 2.58 -5.97 12.47
CA ASN A 65 3.98 -6.38 12.54
C ASN A 65 4.82 -5.86 11.36
N SER A 66 4.23 -4.95 10.57
CA SER A 66 4.93 -4.22 9.51
C SER A 66 4.42 -2.78 9.46
N ILE A 67 5.29 -1.85 9.11
CA ILE A 67 4.95 -0.44 8.91
C ILE A 67 5.55 0.09 7.61
N THR A 68 4.83 1.02 6.98
CA THR A 68 5.29 1.77 5.80
C THR A 68 5.26 3.26 6.11
N ALA A 69 6.29 3.99 5.70
CA ALA A 69 6.33 5.43 5.88
C ALA A 69 5.32 6.11 4.94
N GLU A 70 4.28 6.76 5.49
CA GLU A 70 3.28 7.40 4.66
C GLU A 70 3.83 8.58 3.85
N ASN A 71 4.56 9.50 4.51
CA ASN A 71 5.10 10.70 3.88
C ASN A 71 6.56 11.01 4.25
N VAL A 72 7.04 10.59 5.43
CA VAL A 72 8.32 11.05 5.97
C VAL A 72 9.55 10.58 5.18
N MET A 73 9.41 9.57 4.32
CA MET A 73 10.49 9.07 3.46
C MET A 73 10.35 9.45 1.98
N LYS A 74 9.39 10.29 1.62
CA LYS A 74 9.25 10.83 0.26
C LYS A 74 10.28 11.95 0.01
N ALA A 75 10.71 12.07 -1.23
CA ALA A 75 11.82 12.97 -1.61
C ALA A 75 11.58 14.43 -1.21
N GLU A 76 10.34 14.92 -1.33
CA GLU A 76 9.98 16.30 -0.96
C GLU A 76 10.18 16.55 0.53
N THR A 77 9.91 15.57 1.39
CA THR A 77 10.11 15.66 2.83
C THR A 77 11.60 15.49 3.21
N LEU A 78 12.25 14.48 2.61
CA LEU A 78 13.63 14.13 2.97
C LEU A 78 14.66 15.12 2.44
N ASN A 79 14.47 15.65 1.23
CA ASN A 79 15.46 16.49 0.56
C ASN A 79 14.81 17.70 -0.13
N PRO A 80 14.16 18.60 0.64
CA PRO A 80 13.34 19.69 0.10
C PRO A 80 14.14 20.70 -0.72
N ASN A 81 15.42 20.90 -0.40
CA ASN A 81 16.31 21.85 -1.07
C ASN A 81 17.67 21.21 -1.37
N PRO A 82 18.44 21.72 -2.36
CA PRO A 82 19.76 21.22 -2.66
C PRO A 82 20.67 21.16 -1.43
N GLY A 83 21.24 19.99 -1.15
CA GLY A 83 22.15 19.80 -0.01
C GLY A 83 21.49 19.78 1.37
N VAL A 84 20.18 19.97 1.47
CA VAL A 84 19.44 19.98 2.74
C VAL A 84 18.69 18.65 2.90
N TYR A 85 19.05 17.87 3.90
CA TYR A 85 18.34 16.64 4.27
C TYR A 85 17.62 16.80 5.60
N ASN A 86 16.34 16.43 5.63
CA ASN A 86 15.49 16.38 6.81
C ASN A 86 15.23 14.94 7.23
N PHE A 87 16.20 14.31 7.87
CA PHE A 87 16.09 12.91 8.29
C PHE A 87 15.35 12.69 9.61
N GLY A 88 15.14 13.72 10.43
CA GLY A 88 14.55 13.58 11.78
C GLY A 88 13.27 12.74 11.80
N PRO A 89 12.22 13.12 11.06
CA PRO A 89 10.98 12.34 11.02
C PRO A 89 11.13 10.89 10.50
N ALA A 90 12.05 10.66 9.55
CA ALA A 90 12.34 9.34 9.04
C ALA A 90 13.18 8.50 10.04
N ASP A 91 14.07 9.14 10.80
CA ASP A 91 14.80 8.49 11.90
C ASP A 91 13.83 8.04 12.99
N ASP A 92 12.85 8.87 13.38
CA ASP A 92 11.80 8.52 14.34
C ASP A 92 10.96 7.34 13.86
N PHE A 93 10.60 7.31 12.58
CA PHE A 93 9.89 6.20 11.96
C PHE A 93 10.66 4.88 12.05
N VAL A 94 11.94 4.91 11.68
CA VAL A 94 12.80 3.72 11.73
C VAL A 94 13.01 3.25 13.18
N ALA A 95 13.28 4.19 14.11
CA ALA A 95 13.45 3.89 15.53
C ALA A 95 12.16 3.27 16.13
N PHE A 96 10.99 3.78 15.74
CA PHE A 96 9.71 3.21 16.16
C PHE A 96 9.56 1.76 15.68
N GLY A 97 9.83 1.49 14.40
CA GLY A 97 9.76 0.12 13.85
C GLY A 97 10.73 -0.84 14.53
N GLN A 98 11.97 -0.40 14.78
CA GLN A 98 12.97 -1.20 15.50
C GLN A 98 12.57 -1.46 16.94
N LYS A 99 12.06 -0.44 17.65
CA LYS A 99 11.59 -0.57 19.04
C LYS A 99 10.49 -1.61 19.21
N HIS A 100 9.64 -1.78 18.21
CA HIS A 100 8.48 -2.68 18.27
C HIS A 100 8.66 -3.96 17.43
N ASP A 101 9.90 -4.25 17.00
CA ASP A 101 10.26 -5.43 16.21
C ASP A 101 9.39 -5.61 14.96
N MET A 102 9.16 -4.52 14.23
CA MET A 102 8.32 -4.49 13.03
C MET A 102 9.15 -4.57 11.75
N PHE A 103 8.60 -5.19 10.72
CA PHE A 103 9.14 -5.12 9.38
C PHE A 103 8.95 -3.70 8.82
N ILE A 104 10.04 -3.02 8.51
CA ILE A 104 10.06 -1.60 8.14
C ILE A 104 10.19 -1.47 6.62
N VAL A 105 9.27 -0.75 6.00
CA VAL A 105 9.27 -0.46 4.56
C VAL A 105 9.51 1.01 4.32
N GLY A 106 10.58 1.30 3.58
CA GLY A 106 10.86 2.65 3.07
C GLY A 106 10.04 2.94 1.82
N HIS A 107 9.24 3.98 1.86
CA HIS A 107 8.41 4.43 0.75
C HIS A 107 8.65 5.91 0.50
N THR A 108 9.21 6.32 -0.60
CA THR A 108 9.74 5.59 -1.75
C THR A 108 11.01 6.30 -2.26
N LEU A 109 11.93 5.58 -2.90
CA LEU A 109 13.16 6.20 -3.40
C LEU A 109 12.94 7.02 -4.68
N VAL A 110 12.16 6.51 -5.64
CA VAL A 110 11.89 7.17 -6.91
C VAL A 110 10.39 7.22 -7.19
N TRP A 111 9.84 8.43 -7.19
CA TRP A 111 8.46 8.71 -7.55
C TRP A 111 8.36 10.07 -8.22
N HIS A 112 7.40 10.24 -9.13
CA HIS A 112 7.21 11.48 -9.89
C HIS A 112 6.39 12.53 -9.10
N ASN A 113 5.59 12.09 -8.11
CA ASN A 113 4.90 12.96 -7.19
C ASN A 113 5.74 13.18 -5.91
N GLN A 114 5.43 14.21 -5.15
CA GLN A 114 6.15 14.59 -3.92
C GLN A 114 7.68 14.52 -4.07
N CYS A 115 8.16 15.00 -5.23
CA CYS A 115 9.56 15.10 -5.60
C CYS A 115 9.87 16.57 -5.94
N PRO A 116 10.86 17.20 -5.30
CA PRO A 116 11.15 18.62 -5.51
C PRO A 116 11.57 18.93 -6.94
N ALA A 117 11.06 20.02 -7.50
CA ALA A 117 11.37 20.43 -8.86
C ALA A 117 12.88 20.62 -9.13
N TRP A 118 13.65 21.04 -8.11
CA TRP A 118 15.09 21.24 -8.23
C TRP A 118 15.87 19.95 -8.53
N PHE A 119 15.27 18.76 -8.32
CA PHE A 119 15.89 17.48 -8.71
C PHE A 119 16.20 17.42 -10.20
N PHE A 120 15.47 18.15 -11.03
CA PHE A 120 15.53 18.08 -12.48
C PHE A 120 16.26 19.25 -13.13
N THR A 121 16.78 20.19 -12.31
CA THR A 121 17.46 21.40 -12.79
C THR A 121 18.86 21.53 -12.18
N ASN A 122 19.73 22.22 -12.90
CA ASN A 122 21.04 22.64 -12.42
C ASN A 122 20.94 23.95 -11.60
N ALA A 123 22.06 24.43 -11.09
CA ALA A 123 22.13 25.64 -10.25
C ALA A 123 21.65 26.91 -10.98
N GLN A 124 21.61 26.92 -12.31
CA GLN A 124 21.13 28.03 -13.13
C GLN A 124 19.63 27.90 -13.48
N GLY A 125 18.95 26.86 -12.97
CA GLY A 125 17.55 26.58 -13.26
C GLY A 125 17.28 25.90 -14.61
N ASN A 126 18.33 25.56 -15.37
CA ASN A 126 18.18 24.82 -16.63
C ASN A 126 18.02 23.31 -16.37
N PRO A 127 17.35 22.57 -17.27
CA PRO A 127 17.25 21.13 -17.18
C PRO A 127 18.63 20.46 -17.04
N ASN A 128 18.72 19.43 -16.20
CA ASN A 128 19.94 18.62 -16.08
C ASN A 128 20.27 17.89 -17.39
N THR A 129 21.55 17.68 -17.67
CA THR A 129 21.95 16.66 -18.65
C THR A 129 21.59 15.26 -18.11
N LYS A 130 21.53 14.29 -19.00
CA LYS A 130 21.25 12.89 -18.62
C LYS A 130 22.23 12.37 -17.58
N GLU A 131 23.52 12.64 -17.76
CA GLU A 131 24.59 12.22 -16.84
C GLU A 131 24.44 12.87 -15.45
N ALA A 132 24.15 14.17 -15.43
CA ALA A 132 23.88 14.90 -14.19
C ALA A 132 22.63 14.37 -13.48
N GLN A 133 21.60 13.96 -14.25
CA GLN A 133 20.38 13.39 -13.67
C GLN A 133 20.62 11.99 -13.08
N ILE A 134 21.42 11.15 -13.75
CA ILE A 134 21.82 9.84 -13.23
C ILE A 134 22.65 10.01 -11.94
N GLU A 135 23.58 10.96 -11.92
CA GLU A 135 24.37 11.27 -10.73
C GLU A 135 23.50 11.81 -9.58
N ARG A 136 22.49 12.63 -9.87
CA ARG A 136 21.50 13.08 -8.89
C ARG A 136 20.73 11.91 -8.28
N LEU A 137 20.25 11.00 -9.13
CA LEU A 137 19.58 9.77 -8.70
C LEU A 137 20.50 8.92 -7.80
N ARG A 138 21.75 8.73 -8.24
CA ARG A 138 22.75 7.97 -7.47
C ARG A 138 23.00 8.57 -6.09
N SER A 139 23.30 9.86 -6.03
CA SER A 139 23.64 10.54 -4.78
C SER A 139 22.45 10.61 -3.81
N TYR A 140 21.23 10.76 -4.33
CA TYR A 140 20.04 10.74 -3.51
C TYR A 140 19.79 9.34 -2.91
N ILE A 141 19.86 8.27 -3.73
CA ILE A 141 19.68 6.90 -3.23
C ILE A 141 20.81 6.53 -2.25
N GLU A 142 22.06 6.92 -2.52
CA GLU A 142 23.18 6.73 -1.59
C GLU A 142 22.91 7.38 -0.23
N ALA A 143 22.48 8.64 -0.23
CA ALA A 143 22.20 9.37 1.00
C ALA A 143 21.03 8.76 1.80
N VAL A 144 19.95 8.38 1.13
CA VAL A 144 18.72 7.91 1.78
C VAL A 144 18.80 6.42 2.10
N ALA A 145 18.98 5.55 1.11
CA ALA A 145 19.02 4.12 1.32
C ALA A 145 20.25 3.70 2.13
N GLY A 146 21.40 4.34 1.90
CA GLY A 146 22.63 4.11 2.66
C GLY A 146 22.51 4.46 4.15
N ARG A 147 21.80 5.55 4.50
CA ARG A 147 21.53 5.90 5.91
C ARG A 147 20.78 4.81 6.67
N TYR A 148 19.87 4.13 6.00
CA TYR A 148 19.00 3.13 6.60
C TYR A 148 19.39 1.68 6.26
N ALA A 149 20.57 1.48 5.66
CA ALA A 149 21.10 0.13 5.39
C ALA A 149 21.18 -0.70 6.69
N GLY A 150 20.64 -1.92 6.65
CA GLY A 150 20.54 -2.80 7.82
C GLY A 150 19.47 -2.42 8.86
N LYS A 151 18.69 -1.36 8.62
CA LYS A 151 17.61 -0.91 9.50
C LYS A 151 16.22 -1.00 8.83
N VAL A 152 16.14 -0.65 7.55
CA VAL A 152 14.95 -0.80 6.72
C VAL A 152 15.02 -2.19 6.05
N HIS A 153 13.91 -2.92 6.07
CA HIS A 153 13.84 -4.29 5.58
C HIS A 153 13.52 -4.36 4.09
N ALA A 154 12.78 -3.38 3.57
CA ALA A 154 12.41 -3.29 2.17
C ALA A 154 12.30 -1.83 1.70
N TRP A 155 12.58 -1.57 0.42
CA TRP A 155 12.36 -0.29 -0.23
C TRP A 155 11.42 -0.45 -1.42
N ASP A 156 10.42 0.41 -1.51
CA ASP A 156 9.78 0.72 -2.78
C ASP A 156 10.78 1.56 -3.59
N VAL A 157 11.55 0.89 -4.46
CA VAL A 157 12.66 1.53 -5.19
C VAL A 157 12.13 2.46 -6.27
N VAL A 158 11.16 1.98 -7.04
CA VAL A 158 10.46 2.77 -8.06
C VAL A 158 8.96 2.62 -7.87
N ASN A 159 8.28 3.76 -7.75
CA ASN A 159 6.84 3.85 -7.58
C ASN A 159 6.18 4.43 -8.83
N GLU A 160 5.15 3.74 -9.36
CA GLU A 160 4.18 4.24 -10.35
C GLU A 160 4.78 4.70 -11.70
N VAL A 161 5.78 4.02 -12.22
CA VAL A 161 6.40 4.41 -13.49
C VAL A 161 5.69 3.85 -14.73
N ILE A 162 4.81 2.83 -14.55
CA ILE A 162 4.04 2.22 -15.64
C ILE A 162 2.67 2.90 -15.76
N GLY A 163 2.29 3.30 -16.95
CA GLY A 163 0.99 3.89 -17.27
C GLY A 163 -0.11 2.83 -17.43
N GLU A 164 -1.35 3.30 -17.57
CA GLU A 164 -2.52 2.44 -17.74
C GLU A 164 -2.48 1.62 -19.05
N ASP A 165 -1.73 2.08 -20.04
CA ASP A 165 -1.47 1.40 -21.31
C ASP A 165 -0.32 0.37 -21.25
N GLY A 166 0.24 0.14 -20.07
CA GLY A 166 1.38 -0.77 -19.86
C GLY A 166 2.73 -0.24 -20.32
N LYS A 167 2.81 1.02 -20.77
CA LYS A 167 4.06 1.68 -21.15
C LYS A 167 4.58 2.55 -20.02
N TYR A 168 5.80 3.05 -20.14
CA TYR A 168 6.33 4.03 -19.21
C TYR A 168 5.57 5.34 -19.29
N ARG A 169 5.25 5.91 -18.12
CA ARG A 169 4.68 7.26 -18.01
C ARG A 169 5.71 8.30 -18.46
N SER A 170 5.23 9.37 -19.10
CA SER A 170 6.03 10.57 -19.32
C SER A 170 6.09 11.36 -18.01
N THR A 171 7.12 11.13 -17.23
CA THR A 171 7.39 11.82 -15.96
C THR A 171 8.69 12.60 -16.04
N ASN A 172 8.90 13.56 -15.13
CA ASN A 172 10.16 14.29 -15.06
C ASN A 172 11.38 13.35 -14.95
N TRP A 173 11.28 12.28 -14.17
CA TRP A 173 12.34 11.28 -14.04
C TRP A 173 12.63 10.54 -15.34
N VAL A 174 11.59 10.03 -16.01
CA VAL A 174 11.73 9.29 -17.27
C VAL A 174 12.27 10.19 -18.36
N ASN A 175 11.74 11.41 -18.46
CA ASN A 175 12.13 12.38 -19.49
C ASN A 175 13.58 12.86 -19.30
N ALA A 176 13.99 13.16 -18.08
CA ALA A 176 15.34 13.65 -17.77
C ALA A 176 16.42 12.58 -17.96
N ILE A 177 16.11 11.30 -17.77
CA ILE A 177 17.05 10.18 -18.01
C ILE A 177 16.97 9.68 -19.46
N GLY A 178 15.88 9.98 -20.17
CA GLY A 178 15.69 9.68 -21.58
C GLY A 178 14.82 8.46 -21.89
N ASN A 179 14.69 7.49 -20.97
CA ASN A 179 13.71 6.40 -21.07
C ASN A 179 13.51 5.68 -19.74
N GLY A 180 12.37 4.97 -19.61
CA GLY A 180 11.98 4.29 -18.40
C GLY A 180 12.86 3.09 -18.02
N ASP A 181 13.30 2.29 -19.02
CA ASP A 181 14.17 1.14 -18.73
C ASP A 181 15.48 1.60 -18.08
N THR A 182 16.08 2.67 -18.61
CA THR A 182 17.31 3.25 -18.04
C THR A 182 17.11 3.75 -16.62
N LEU A 183 16.01 4.47 -16.35
CA LEU A 183 15.67 4.94 -15.01
C LEU A 183 15.56 3.78 -14.03
N VAL A 184 14.75 2.78 -14.36
CA VAL A 184 14.49 1.61 -13.49
C VAL A 184 15.77 0.83 -13.22
N LYS A 185 16.57 0.55 -14.25
CA LYS A 185 17.85 -0.15 -14.11
C LYS A 185 18.80 0.57 -13.16
N TYR A 186 18.98 1.88 -13.30
CA TYR A 186 19.86 2.65 -12.42
C TYR A 186 19.31 2.71 -10.99
N ALA A 187 18.00 2.93 -10.81
CA ALA A 187 17.40 3.00 -9.49
C ALA A 187 17.61 1.69 -8.70
N PHE A 188 17.34 0.54 -9.31
CA PHE A 188 17.52 -0.76 -8.67
C PHE A 188 18.99 -1.10 -8.41
N ARG A 189 19.90 -0.83 -9.36
CA ARG A 189 21.35 -1.00 -9.14
C ARG A 189 21.89 -0.15 -7.99
N PHE A 190 21.45 1.11 -7.90
CA PHE A 190 21.88 1.98 -6.81
C PHE A 190 21.28 1.55 -5.47
N ALA A 191 20.00 1.17 -5.44
CA ALA A 191 19.38 0.64 -4.23
C ALA A 191 20.07 -0.64 -3.74
N GLU A 192 20.38 -1.58 -4.62
CA GLU A 192 21.13 -2.79 -4.28
C GLU A 192 22.52 -2.47 -3.71
N LYS A 193 23.22 -1.52 -4.34
CA LYS A 193 24.57 -1.10 -3.92
C LYS A 193 24.58 -0.45 -2.54
N TYR A 194 23.64 0.46 -2.28
CA TYR A 194 23.66 1.32 -1.09
C TYR A 194 22.79 0.81 0.06
N ALA A 195 21.89 -0.15 -0.19
CA ALA A 195 21.12 -0.85 0.83
C ALA A 195 21.29 -2.38 0.70
N PRO A 196 22.51 -2.91 0.91
CA PRO A 196 22.75 -4.35 0.80
C PRO A 196 21.89 -5.12 1.80
N GLY A 197 21.32 -6.25 1.36
CA GLY A 197 20.47 -7.11 2.19
C GLY A 197 19.02 -6.63 2.37
N THR A 198 18.68 -5.43 1.91
CA THR A 198 17.31 -4.90 1.92
C THR A 198 16.54 -5.41 0.70
N GLU A 199 15.29 -5.80 0.85
CA GLU A 199 14.43 -6.22 -0.27
C GLU A 199 14.09 -5.02 -1.16
N LEU A 200 14.07 -5.22 -2.49
CA LEU A 200 13.87 -4.18 -3.50
C LEU A 200 12.57 -4.42 -4.27
N TYR A 201 11.64 -3.47 -4.19
CA TYR A 201 10.31 -3.60 -4.76
C TYR A 201 10.01 -2.57 -5.84
N TYR A 202 9.19 -2.98 -6.79
CA TYR A 202 8.41 -2.09 -7.64
C TYR A 202 7.00 -1.99 -7.07
N ASN A 203 6.40 -0.80 -6.98
CA ASN A 203 5.08 -0.57 -6.42
C ASN A 203 4.21 0.26 -7.37
N ASP A 204 2.92 -0.10 -7.55
CA ASP A 204 2.03 0.65 -8.43
C ASP A 204 0.55 0.47 -8.08
N PHE A 205 -0.27 1.50 -8.39
CA PHE A 205 -1.72 1.42 -8.36
C PHE A 205 -2.26 0.83 -9.67
N ASN A 206 -3.51 0.37 -9.66
CA ASN A 206 -4.14 -0.30 -10.80
C ASN A 206 -3.30 -1.46 -11.41
N ALA A 207 -2.32 -1.98 -10.66
CA ALA A 207 -1.44 -3.07 -11.10
C ALA A 207 -2.19 -4.39 -11.42
N TRP A 208 -3.48 -4.44 -11.11
CA TRP A 208 -4.40 -5.52 -11.48
C TRP A 208 -4.92 -5.41 -12.93
N ARG A 209 -4.86 -4.24 -13.59
CA ARG A 209 -5.34 -4.06 -14.96
C ARG A 209 -4.47 -4.84 -15.95
N PRO A 210 -5.06 -5.55 -16.91
CA PRO A 210 -4.30 -6.43 -17.81
C PRO A 210 -3.11 -5.75 -18.50
N GLU A 211 -3.31 -4.61 -19.11
CA GLU A 211 -2.26 -3.89 -19.85
C GLU A 211 -1.14 -3.43 -18.92
N LYS A 212 -1.51 -2.86 -17.78
CA LYS A 212 -0.57 -2.38 -16.77
C LYS A 212 0.17 -3.52 -16.09
N ARG A 213 -0.53 -4.59 -15.72
CA ARG A 213 0.05 -5.84 -15.23
C ARG A 213 1.11 -6.37 -16.18
N ASP A 214 0.79 -6.48 -17.47
CA ASP A 214 1.70 -7.00 -18.48
C ASP A 214 2.92 -6.07 -18.67
N GLY A 215 2.73 -4.75 -18.54
CA GLY A 215 3.81 -3.76 -18.49
C GLY A 215 4.73 -3.94 -17.29
N ILE A 216 4.18 -4.22 -16.11
CA ILE A 216 4.95 -4.50 -14.89
C ILE A 216 5.69 -5.84 -15.01
N VAL A 217 5.04 -6.88 -15.54
CA VAL A 217 5.70 -8.17 -15.82
C VAL A 217 6.89 -7.99 -16.77
N ARG A 218 6.74 -7.16 -17.81
CA ARG A 218 7.85 -6.82 -18.72
C ARG A 218 8.99 -6.12 -17.98
N LEU A 219 8.68 -5.16 -17.08
CA LEU A 219 9.68 -4.47 -16.26
C LEU A 219 10.45 -5.44 -15.37
N VAL A 220 9.76 -6.35 -14.66
CA VAL A 220 10.40 -7.37 -13.82
C VAL A 220 11.33 -8.25 -14.64
N LYS A 221 10.85 -8.78 -15.78
CA LYS A 221 11.65 -9.64 -16.66
C LYS A 221 12.84 -8.90 -17.25
N MET A 222 12.71 -7.63 -17.59
CA MET A 222 13.81 -6.81 -18.09
C MET A 222 14.92 -6.68 -17.03
N LEU A 223 14.58 -6.41 -15.76
CA LEU A 223 15.56 -6.36 -14.69
C LEU A 223 16.27 -7.73 -14.50
N GLN A 224 15.51 -8.82 -14.46
CA GLN A 224 16.04 -10.17 -14.32
C GLN A 224 16.98 -10.58 -15.46
N GLN A 225 16.62 -10.24 -16.71
CA GLN A 225 17.46 -10.51 -17.89
C GLN A 225 18.80 -9.76 -17.86
N GLU A 226 18.81 -8.59 -17.23
CA GLU A 226 20.02 -7.76 -17.04
C GLU A 226 20.82 -8.12 -15.76
N GLY A 227 20.40 -9.16 -15.03
CA GLY A 227 21.01 -9.57 -13.78
C GLY A 227 20.83 -8.54 -12.66
N ILE A 228 19.81 -7.68 -12.73
CA ILE A 228 19.50 -6.69 -11.71
C ILE A 228 18.46 -7.26 -10.77
N ARG A 229 18.74 -7.20 -9.48
CA ARG A 229 17.86 -7.75 -8.45
C ARG A 229 16.57 -6.96 -8.32
N ILE A 230 15.46 -7.69 -8.30
CA ILE A 230 14.14 -7.25 -7.88
C ILE A 230 13.53 -8.37 -7.04
N ASP A 231 13.09 -8.06 -5.84
CA ASP A 231 12.60 -9.06 -4.88
C ASP A 231 11.08 -9.15 -4.84
N GLY A 232 10.38 -8.09 -5.26
CA GLY A 232 8.92 -8.09 -5.21
C GLY A 232 8.22 -7.02 -6.02
N VAL A 233 6.90 -7.25 -6.18
CA VAL A 233 5.95 -6.31 -6.78
C VAL A 233 4.85 -6.00 -5.78
N GLY A 234 4.64 -4.71 -5.52
CA GLY A 234 3.54 -4.17 -4.73
C GLY A 234 2.34 -3.83 -5.60
N ILE A 235 1.18 -4.33 -5.21
CA ILE A 235 -0.14 -3.93 -5.71
C ILE A 235 -0.72 -2.99 -4.66
N GLN A 236 -0.82 -1.69 -4.93
CA GLN A 236 -1.24 -0.71 -3.92
C GLN A 236 -2.57 -1.08 -3.27
N GLY A 237 -3.59 -1.37 -4.06
CA GLY A 237 -4.86 -1.84 -3.49
C GLY A 237 -5.84 -0.73 -3.14
N HIS A 238 -5.73 0.45 -3.77
CA HIS A 238 -6.72 1.51 -3.69
C HIS A 238 -7.97 1.13 -4.49
N TRP A 239 -8.90 0.46 -3.83
CA TRP A 239 -10.05 -0.17 -4.48
C TRP A 239 -11.38 0.38 -3.94
N GLY A 240 -12.48 -0.05 -4.56
CA GLY A 240 -13.82 0.26 -4.12
C GLY A 240 -14.63 -0.99 -3.77
N LEU A 241 -15.86 -0.78 -3.33
CA LEU A 241 -16.78 -1.86 -2.93
C LEU A 241 -16.95 -2.92 -4.02
N ASN A 242 -17.14 -2.49 -5.27
CA ASN A 242 -17.50 -3.36 -6.38
C ASN A 242 -16.38 -3.50 -7.43
N TYR A 243 -15.20 -2.97 -7.16
CA TYR A 243 -14.10 -2.89 -8.12
C TYR A 243 -12.74 -2.87 -7.41
N PRO A 244 -11.72 -3.51 -8.02
CA PRO A 244 -11.83 -4.39 -9.19
C PRO A 244 -12.53 -5.71 -8.87
N LYS A 245 -12.92 -6.46 -9.92
CA LYS A 245 -13.42 -7.83 -9.74
C LYS A 245 -12.27 -8.71 -9.24
N ASN A 246 -12.57 -9.65 -8.35
CA ASN A 246 -11.57 -10.52 -7.73
C ASN A 246 -10.71 -11.27 -8.75
N ALA A 247 -11.29 -11.74 -9.86
CA ALA A 247 -10.56 -12.44 -10.91
C ALA A 247 -9.38 -11.64 -11.49
N TYR A 248 -9.46 -10.29 -11.55
CA TYR A 248 -8.35 -9.47 -11.99
C TYR A 248 -7.25 -9.34 -10.93
N ILE A 249 -7.63 -9.28 -9.65
CA ILE A 249 -6.68 -9.28 -8.53
C ILE A 249 -5.91 -10.60 -8.52
N GLU A 250 -6.63 -11.71 -8.63
CA GLU A 250 -6.08 -13.06 -8.68
C GLU A 250 -5.09 -13.22 -9.83
N ALA A 251 -5.51 -12.82 -11.04
CA ALA A 251 -4.67 -12.89 -12.22
C ALA A 251 -3.38 -12.04 -12.10
N ALA A 252 -3.44 -10.90 -11.41
CA ALA A 252 -2.27 -10.07 -11.16
C ALA A 252 -1.30 -10.72 -10.17
N ILE A 253 -1.81 -11.22 -9.03
CA ILE A 253 -1.00 -11.94 -8.05
C ILE A 253 -0.30 -13.13 -8.70
N ASP A 254 -1.05 -13.93 -9.48
CA ASP A 254 -0.52 -15.12 -10.15
C ASP A 254 0.54 -14.75 -11.20
N ALA A 255 0.32 -13.68 -11.97
CA ALA A 255 1.27 -13.21 -12.98
C ALA A 255 2.60 -12.72 -12.39
N TYR A 256 2.55 -11.97 -11.28
CA TYR A 256 3.76 -11.49 -10.61
C TYR A 256 4.49 -12.64 -9.91
N ALA A 257 3.77 -13.51 -9.21
CA ALA A 257 4.37 -14.70 -8.59
C ALA A 257 5.04 -15.62 -9.62
N ALA A 258 4.46 -15.74 -10.82
CA ALA A 258 5.06 -16.51 -11.92
C ALA A 258 6.40 -15.92 -12.43
N CYS A 259 6.72 -14.68 -12.12
CA CYS A 259 8.04 -14.09 -12.36
C CYS A 259 9.08 -14.50 -11.29
N GLY A 260 8.69 -15.27 -10.27
CA GLY A 260 9.59 -15.69 -9.19
C GLY A 260 9.88 -14.59 -8.16
N VAL A 261 9.04 -13.56 -8.09
CA VAL A 261 9.16 -12.45 -7.12
C VAL A 261 8.03 -12.50 -6.09
N LYS A 262 8.25 -11.89 -4.92
CA LYS A 262 7.22 -11.72 -3.89
C LYS A 262 6.11 -10.80 -4.38
N VAL A 263 4.89 -11.05 -3.91
CA VAL A 263 3.75 -10.15 -4.15
C VAL A 263 3.28 -9.57 -2.83
N MET A 264 3.01 -8.29 -2.79
CA MET A 264 2.46 -7.60 -1.63
C MET A 264 1.22 -6.80 -2.02
N ILE A 265 0.26 -6.70 -1.09
CA ILE A 265 -0.77 -5.65 -1.12
C ILE A 265 -0.23 -4.54 -0.23
N THR A 266 0.10 -3.39 -0.81
CA THR A 266 0.98 -2.41 -0.16
C THR A 266 0.27 -1.22 0.44
N GLU A 267 -0.96 -0.91 -0.03
CA GLU A 267 -1.66 0.33 0.30
C GLU A 267 -3.18 0.13 0.31
N LEU A 268 -3.64 -1.00 0.89
CA LEU A 268 -5.05 -1.37 0.84
C LEU A 268 -5.94 -0.35 1.54
N ASP A 269 -6.84 0.22 0.79
CA ASP A 269 -8.02 0.93 1.26
C ASP A 269 -9.23 0.61 0.38
N ILE A 270 -10.43 0.71 0.95
CA ILE A 270 -11.68 0.47 0.23
C ILE A 270 -12.53 1.72 0.31
N ASP A 271 -12.63 2.40 -0.80
CA ASP A 271 -13.43 3.60 -0.97
C ASP A 271 -14.92 3.24 -1.12
N VAL A 272 -15.75 3.82 -0.28
CA VAL A 272 -17.21 3.64 -0.29
C VAL A 272 -17.93 4.75 -1.03
N LEU A 273 -17.23 5.84 -1.36
CA LEU A 273 -17.84 7.02 -1.98
C LEU A 273 -18.20 6.79 -3.45
N PRO A 274 -19.20 7.47 -3.96
CA PRO A 274 -19.53 7.45 -5.39
C PRO A 274 -18.32 7.84 -6.25
N LEU A 275 -18.27 7.33 -7.46
CA LEU A 275 -17.24 7.63 -8.46
C LEU A 275 -15.83 7.06 -8.19
N THR A 276 -15.66 6.24 -7.17
CA THR A 276 -14.38 5.56 -6.91
C THR A 276 -13.90 4.77 -8.12
N LYS A 277 -14.80 4.07 -8.79
CA LYS A 277 -14.48 3.26 -9.96
C LYS A 277 -13.74 4.04 -11.05
N GLU A 278 -14.07 5.31 -11.20
CA GLU A 278 -13.55 6.18 -12.25
C GLU A 278 -12.61 7.26 -11.70
N GLY A 279 -12.69 7.56 -10.40
CA GLY A 279 -11.94 8.66 -9.78
C GLY A 279 -10.43 8.56 -9.94
N GLN A 280 -9.86 7.36 -9.85
CA GLN A 280 -8.43 7.13 -10.10
C GLN A 280 -8.03 7.33 -11.57
N ILE A 281 -8.98 7.24 -12.50
CA ILE A 281 -8.75 7.42 -13.94
C ILE A 281 -9.06 8.85 -14.36
N ILE A 282 -10.10 9.44 -13.78
CA ILE A 282 -10.68 10.73 -14.15
C ILE A 282 -10.31 11.83 -13.13
N GLY A 283 -9.44 11.54 -12.18
CA GLY A 283 -9.13 12.42 -11.04
C GLY A 283 -8.88 13.89 -11.40
N GLN A 284 -8.39 14.19 -12.59
CA GLN A 284 -8.26 15.57 -13.07
C GLN A 284 -9.59 16.25 -13.38
N CYS A 285 -10.62 15.49 -13.76
CA CYS A 285 -11.94 16.06 -14.08
C CYS A 285 -12.69 16.51 -12.81
N PHE A 286 -12.45 15.86 -11.67
CA PHE A 286 -13.14 16.17 -10.41
C PHE A 286 -12.55 17.36 -9.66
N THR A 287 -11.36 17.84 -10.06
CA THR A 287 -10.83 19.11 -9.58
C THR A 287 -11.43 20.30 -10.29
N ASP A 288 -12.29 20.07 -11.29
CA ASP A 288 -12.97 21.12 -12.03
C ASP A 288 -13.96 21.88 -11.10
N ARG A 289 -14.01 23.20 -11.24
CA ARG A 289 -14.80 24.09 -10.37
C ARG A 289 -16.27 23.72 -10.26
N GLN A 290 -16.86 23.16 -11.31
CA GLN A 290 -18.26 22.72 -11.31
C GLN A 290 -18.56 21.64 -10.26
N PHE A 291 -17.60 20.75 -9.98
CA PHE A 291 -17.75 19.70 -8.96
C PHE A 291 -17.49 20.18 -7.53
N GLN A 292 -17.10 21.46 -7.36
CA GLN A 292 -16.95 22.11 -6.06
C GLN A 292 -18.24 22.82 -5.61
N LEU A 293 -19.29 22.84 -6.43
CA LEU A 293 -20.58 23.45 -6.07
C LEU A 293 -21.29 22.63 -4.99
N GLU A 294 -21.93 23.30 -4.06
CA GLU A 294 -22.60 22.66 -2.90
C GLU A 294 -23.65 21.61 -3.32
N GLU A 295 -24.35 21.85 -4.43
CA GLU A 295 -25.31 20.90 -5.00
C GLU A 295 -24.70 19.57 -5.42
N PHE A 296 -23.41 19.56 -5.81
CA PHE A 296 -22.66 18.34 -6.11
C PHE A 296 -21.99 17.73 -4.88
N ARG A 297 -21.71 18.52 -3.85
CA ARG A 297 -21.05 18.01 -2.64
C ARG A 297 -21.86 16.94 -1.94
N SER A 298 -23.17 17.13 -1.79
CA SER A 298 -24.05 16.12 -1.20
C SER A 298 -24.12 14.81 -2.00
N PHE A 299 -23.93 14.90 -3.31
CA PHE A 299 -23.83 13.70 -4.17
C PHE A 299 -22.46 13.05 -4.08
N LEU A 300 -21.39 13.83 -4.01
CA LEU A 300 -20.00 13.33 -3.99
C LEU A 300 -19.54 12.87 -2.60
N ASP A 301 -20.21 13.34 -1.55
CA ASP A 301 -19.95 13.03 -0.15
C ASP A 301 -21.27 12.72 0.59
N PRO A 302 -21.91 11.60 0.25
CA PRO A 302 -23.27 11.30 0.73
C PRO A 302 -23.31 10.78 2.18
N TYR A 303 -22.17 10.48 2.80
CA TYR A 303 -22.11 9.77 4.09
C TYR A 303 -21.58 10.62 5.23
N ARG A 304 -21.73 11.97 5.16
CA ARG A 304 -21.24 12.94 6.17
C ARG A 304 -21.73 12.65 7.59
N ASP A 305 -22.95 12.11 7.71
CA ASP A 305 -23.60 11.84 9.00
C ASP A 305 -23.36 10.38 9.48
N GLY A 306 -22.48 9.66 8.78
CA GLY A 306 -22.16 8.27 9.05
C GLY A 306 -22.55 7.33 7.93
N LEU A 307 -21.96 6.15 7.94
CA LEU A 307 -22.15 5.14 6.91
C LEU A 307 -23.50 4.44 7.09
N PRO A 308 -24.36 4.35 6.06
CA PRO A 308 -25.58 3.54 6.14
C PRO A 308 -25.28 2.07 6.38
N GLU A 309 -26.10 1.37 7.16
CA GLU A 309 -25.91 -0.03 7.55
C GLU A 309 -25.66 -0.95 6.34
N ASN A 310 -26.42 -0.78 5.26
CA ASN A 310 -26.26 -1.57 4.04
C ASN A 310 -24.90 -1.33 3.31
N ILE A 311 -24.31 -0.16 3.47
CA ILE A 311 -22.99 0.16 2.92
C ILE A 311 -21.90 -0.41 3.84
N GLU A 312 -22.08 -0.32 5.15
CA GLU A 312 -21.18 -0.95 6.14
C GLU A 312 -21.13 -2.47 5.95
N GLU A 313 -22.28 -3.11 5.71
CA GLU A 313 -22.32 -4.55 5.38
C GLU A 313 -21.56 -4.87 4.10
N GLN A 314 -21.72 -4.05 3.03
CA GLN A 314 -20.98 -4.24 1.78
C GLN A 314 -19.49 -4.06 1.98
N LEU A 315 -19.05 -3.06 2.76
CA LEU A 315 -17.65 -2.81 3.08
C LEU A 315 -17.06 -4.01 3.86
N THR A 316 -17.79 -4.48 4.88
CA THR A 316 -17.41 -5.68 5.65
C THR A 316 -17.26 -6.90 4.76
N GLU A 317 -18.21 -7.15 3.85
CA GLU A 317 -18.15 -8.29 2.93
C GLU A 317 -17.02 -8.14 1.91
N ARG A 318 -16.74 -6.92 1.46
CA ARG A 318 -15.61 -6.65 0.57
C ARG A 318 -14.27 -7.00 1.24
N TYR A 319 -14.04 -6.52 2.46
CA TYR A 319 -12.83 -6.88 3.22
C TYR A 319 -12.75 -8.39 3.48
N ARG A 320 -13.85 -9.03 3.89
CA ARG A 320 -13.90 -10.48 4.10
C ARG A 320 -13.51 -11.25 2.85
N THR A 321 -14.03 -10.85 1.70
CA THR A 321 -13.76 -11.49 0.41
C THR A 321 -12.30 -11.31 0.00
N LEU A 322 -11.75 -10.09 0.15
CA LEU A 322 -10.35 -9.80 -0.18
C LEU A 322 -9.39 -10.57 0.73
N PHE A 323 -9.59 -10.54 2.04
CA PHE A 323 -8.70 -11.25 2.97
C PHE A 323 -8.79 -12.77 2.81
N ARG A 324 -9.95 -13.31 2.42
CA ARG A 324 -10.06 -14.73 2.01
C ARG A 324 -9.21 -15.01 0.78
N LEU A 325 -9.34 -14.20 -0.27
CA LEU A 325 -8.55 -14.32 -1.50
C LEU A 325 -7.04 -14.26 -1.19
N PHE A 326 -6.60 -13.34 -0.34
CA PHE A 326 -5.21 -13.21 0.06
C PHE A 326 -4.74 -14.44 0.85
N TYR A 327 -5.56 -14.94 1.77
CA TYR A 327 -5.25 -16.15 2.55
C TYR A 327 -5.15 -17.39 1.67
N GLU A 328 -6.01 -17.54 0.68
CA GLU A 328 -5.96 -18.65 -0.30
C GLU A 328 -4.68 -18.60 -1.15
N ARG A 329 -4.07 -17.42 -1.31
CA ARG A 329 -2.80 -17.19 -2.03
C ARG A 329 -1.61 -16.81 -1.13
N ARG A 330 -1.66 -17.20 0.12
CA ARG A 330 -0.62 -16.90 1.13
C ARG A 330 0.76 -17.46 0.81
N ASP A 331 0.85 -18.42 -0.08
CA ASP A 331 2.11 -18.93 -0.64
C ASP A 331 2.79 -17.93 -1.59
N LYS A 332 2.05 -16.96 -2.11
CA LYS A 332 2.50 -15.92 -3.05
C LYS A 332 2.57 -14.55 -2.41
N ILE A 333 1.70 -14.27 -1.43
CA ILE A 333 1.59 -12.97 -0.77
C ILE A 333 2.44 -12.95 0.49
N SER A 334 3.41 -12.04 0.56
CA SER A 334 4.28 -11.89 1.73
C SER A 334 3.78 -10.86 2.74
N ARG A 335 2.96 -9.88 2.32
CA ARG A 335 2.47 -8.78 3.18
C ARG A 335 1.17 -8.20 2.66
N VAL A 336 0.30 -7.79 3.60
CA VAL A 336 -0.89 -6.97 3.35
C VAL A 336 -0.83 -5.75 4.27
N THR A 337 -0.77 -4.56 3.68
CA THR A 337 -0.64 -3.27 4.37
C THR A 337 -1.87 -2.42 4.13
N LEU A 338 -2.51 -1.93 5.19
CA LEU A 338 -3.59 -0.95 5.12
C LEU A 338 -2.99 0.46 4.96
N TRP A 339 -3.57 1.29 4.09
CA TRP A 339 -3.07 2.65 3.86
C TRP A 339 -3.71 3.65 4.82
N GLY A 340 -3.36 3.51 6.08
CA GLY A 340 -3.85 4.30 7.21
C GLY A 340 -4.38 3.43 8.34
N VAL A 341 -4.66 4.06 9.47
CA VAL A 341 -5.07 3.39 10.72
C VAL A 341 -6.56 3.60 11.00
N ASN A 342 -7.13 4.69 10.53
CA ASN A 342 -8.54 5.04 10.66
C ASN A 342 -9.02 5.92 9.49
N ASP A 343 -10.34 6.05 9.35
CA ASP A 343 -10.98 6.78 8.24
C ASP A 343 -10.69 8.29 8.29
N ASN A 344 -10.57 8.89 9.47
CA ASN A 344 -10.27 10.32 9.62
C ASN A 344 -8.92 10.73 9.00
N MET A 345 -8.00 9.78 8.83
CA MET A 345 -6.68 9.99 8.24
C MET A 345 -6.61 9.54 6.79
N SER A 346 -7.72 9.10 6.20
CA SER A 346 -7.72 8.65 4.82
C SER A 346 -7.36 9.80 3.86
N TRP A 347 -6.35 9.58 3.02
CA TRP A 347 -5.98 10.53 1.97
C TRP A 347 -7.13 10.79 0.99
N LYS A 348 -8.09 9.87 0.91
CA LYS A 348 -9.29 9.97 0.06
C LYS A 348 -10.28 11.02 0.55
N ASN A 349 -10.14 11.49 1.77
CA ASN A 349 -10.93 12.61 2.27
C ASN A 349 -10.62 13.91 1.51
N ASP A 350 -9.43 14.03 0.97
CA ASP A 350 -8.96 15.24 0.28
C ASP A 350 -8.63 15.01 -1.21
N TYR A 351 -8.73 13.79 -1.71
CA TYR A 351 -8.42 13.46 -3.10
C TYR A 351 -9.41 12.45 -3.69
N PRO A 352 -9.86 12.60 -4.94
CA PRO A 352 -9.60 13.72 -5.86
C PRO A 352 -10.41 14.98 -5.53
N ILE A 353 -11.33 14.91 -4.60
CA ILE A 353 -12.21 16.00 -4.17
C ILE A 353 -11.90 16.33 -2.72
N PRO A 354 -11.52 17.55 -2.39
CA PRO A 354 -11.15 17.92 -1.03
C PRO A 354 -12.35 17.95 -0.08
N ASN A 355 -12.09 17.72 1.21
CA ASN A 355 -13.02 17.80 2.32
C ASN A 355 -14.22 16.83 2.19
N ARG A 356 -13.99 15.59 1.74
CA ARG A 356 -14.99 14.51 1.83
C ARG A 356 -14.83 13.72 3.13
N THR A 357 -15.85 12.95 3.45
CA THR A 357 -15.87 12.01 4.58
C THR A 357 -15.91 10.58 4.02
N ASN A 358 -14.80 9.86 4.11
CA ASN A 358 -14.66 8.51 3.57
C ASN A 358 -14.81 7.47 4.68
#